data_37003fd8851706e9fd1b2cec19e8f70a
#
_entry.id   37003fd8851706e9fd1b2cec19e8f70a
#
_cell.length_a   1.000
_cell.length_b   1.000
_cell.length_c   1.000
_cell.angle_alpha   90.00
_cell.angle_beta   90.00
_cell.angle_gamma   90.00
#
_symmetry.space_group_name_H-M   'P 1'
#
loop_
_entity.id
_entity.type
_entity.pdbx_description
1 polymer ?
#
loop_
_entity_poly.entity_id
_entity_poly.type
_entity_poly.pdbx_seq_one_letter_code
_entity_poly.pdbx_strand_id
1 'polypeptide(L)'
;KIGMDFKYDVIVIGAGHAGCEAAAAAANLGSKTCLITMDMNKIGQMSCNPAVGGIAKGQIVREIDALGGQMGLVTDETAIQFRILNRSKGPAMWSPRAQCDRAKFIWSWRERLENTPNLHIWQDTVCELLVENGEVTGLVTVWGVTFKAKCIVLTAGTFLNGLMHIGRHKLPGGRMAEPASYQLTESIARHGITYGRMKTGTPVRIDARSVHFDRMETQDGECDFHKFSFMNTSVRHLKQLQCWTCYTNEEVHRILREGLPDSPLFNGQIQSIGPRYCPSIETKIVTFPDKSQHQLFLEPEGETTQELYLNGFSSSLPMDIQIAALKQIPAFKDLVIYRPGYAIEYDYFDPTQLKHTLESKIIKNLFFAGQVNGTTGYEEAGGQGLIAGINAHINCHGGEAFTLARDEAYIGVLIDDLVTKGVDEPYRMFTSRAEYRILLRMDDADMRLTERAYQLGLAKENRYQLMKSKKEAVEQIVSFAQNYSMKPALINDALEKIGTTPLRQGCKLIEILNRPQVTIENISEHIPAFQRELEKATSSDEGRKEEIIEAAEILIKYQGYIDRERMIAEKLARLESIKIKGKFDYASIQSLSTEARQKLVKIDPETIAQASRIPGVSPSDINVLLVLSGR
;
A
#
# COMPACT_ATOMS: atom_id res chain seq x y z
N LYS A 1 0.65 -34.87 -12.75
CA LYS A 1 0.63 -35.46 -11.40
C LYS A 1 1.37 -34.49 -10.47
N ILE A 2 0.65 -33.87 -9.54
CA ILE A 2 1.25 -33.07 -8.49
C ILE A 2 1.66 -34.05 -7.39
N GLY A 3 2.93 -34.46 -7.43
CA GLY A 3 3.51 -35.29 -6.38
C GLY A 3 4.08 -34.38 -5.29
N MET A 4 3.88 -34.72 -4.02
CA MET A 4 4.50 -33.99 -2.91
C MET A 4 5.91 -34.51 -2.67
N ASP A 5 6.90 -33.72 -3.05
CA ASP A 5 8.32 -34.02 -2.83
C ASP A 5 8.99 -33.04 -1.86
N PHE A 6 8.24 -32.04 -1.36
CA PHE A 6 8.71 -30.98 -0.46
C PHE A 6 9.88 -30.16 -1.01
N LYS A 7 9.99 -30.09 -2.35
CA LYS A 7 11.00 -29.30 -3.05
C LYS A 7 10.35 -28.26 -3.93
N TYR A 8 10.77 -27.02 -3.78
CA TYR A 8 10.20 -25.88 -4.48
C TYR A 8 11.29 -24.93 -4.97
N ASP A 9 10.96 -24.13 -5.97
CA ASP A 9 11.79 -23.01 -6.38
C ASP A 9 11.68 -21.89 -5.34
N VAL A 10 10.45 -21.52 -5.00
CA VAL A 10 10.15 -20.45 -4.06
C VAL A 10 9.21 -20.97 -2.97
N ILE A 11 9.56 -20.71 -1.72
CA ILE A 11 8.63 -20.90 -0.58
C ILE A 11 8.34 -19.55 0.04
N VAL A 12 7.06 -19.25 0.22
CA VAL A 12 6.57 -18.04 0.88
C VAL A 12 6.04 -18.43 2.26
N ILE A 13 6.57 -17.81 3.30
CA ILE A 13 6.17 -18.03 4.69
C ILE A 13 5.18 -16.96 5.10
N GLY A 14 3.96 -17.37 5.40
CA GLY A 14 2.87 -16.47 5.78
C GLY A 14 1.97 -16.10 4.62
N ALA A 15 0.66 -16.13 4.85
CA ALA A 15 -0.37 -15.87 3.85
C ALA A 15 -1.21 -14.63 4.15
N GLY A 16 -0.58 -13.57 4.66
CA GLY A 16 -1.14 -12.23 4.70
C GLY A 16 -1.07 -11.56 3.31
N HIS A 17 -1.30 -10.26 3.24
CA HIS A 17 -1.32 -9.55 1.96
C HIS A 17 0.01 -9.64 1.20
N ALA A 18 1.13 -9.54 1.90
CA ALA A 18 2.45 -9.70 1.29
C ALA A 18 2.66 -11.13 0.78
N GLY A 19 2.34 -12.12 1.60
CA GLY A 19 2.52 -13.53 1.23
C GLY A 19 1.64 -13.95 0.06
N CYS A 20 0.39 -13.51 0.03
CA CYS A 20 -0.53 -13.78 -1.08
C CYS A 20 0.00 -13.23 -2.40
N GLU A 21 0.43 -11.97 -2.43
CA GLU A 21 0.97 -11.35 -3.64
C GLU A 21 2.31 -11.97 -4.07
N ALA A 22 3.19 -12.27 -3.13
CA ALA A 22 4.47 -12.92 -3.42
C ALA A 22 4.29 -14.31 -4.02
N ALA A 23 3.43 -15.11 -3.44
CA ALA A 23 3.15 -16.48 -3.90
C ALA A 23 2.48 -16.48 -5.28
N ALA A 24 1.46 -15.63 -5.47
CA ALA A 24 0.79 -15.51 -6.77
C ALA A 24 1.75 -15.04 -7.86
N ALA A 25 2.60 -14.05 -7.57
CA ALA A 25 3.57 -13.52 -8.53
C ALA A 25 4.60 -14.58 -8.94
N ALA A 26 5.23 -15.24 -8.00
CA ALA A 26 6.23 -16.28 -8.28
C ALA A 26 5.63 -17.44 -9.08
N ALA A 27 4.46 -17.91 -8.69
CA ALA A 27 3.77 -19.01 -9.38
C ALA A 27 3.30 -18.62 -10.78
N ASN A 28 2.73 -17.44 -10.96
CA ASN A 28 2.28 -16.94 -12.26
C ASN A 28 3.43 -16.66 -13.23
N LEU A 29 4.63 -16.42 -12.72
CA LEU A 29 5.85 -16.32 -13.53
C LEU A 29 6.43 -17.69 -13.91
N GLY A 30 5.97 -18.78 -13.29
CA GLY A 30 6.37 -20.14 -13.63
C GLY A 30 7.23 -20.86 -12.58
N SER A 31 7.50 -20.24 -11.43
CA SER A 31 8.21 -20.93 -10.34
C SER A 31 7.31 -21.96 -9.65
N LYS A 32 7.85 -23.13 -9.37
CA LYS A 32 7.20 -24.10 -8.47
C LYS A 32 7.21 -23.52 -7.07
N THR A 33 6.03 -23.09 -6.58
CA THR A 33 5.88 -22.26 -5.39
C THR A 33 5.07 -22.97 -4.31
N CYS A 34 5.48 -22.84 -3.06
CA CYS A 34 4.70 -23.26 -1.91
C CYS A 34 4.43 -22.06 -0.99
N LEU A 35 3.18 -21.89 -0.61
CA LEU A 35 2.75 -20.92 0.40
C LEU A 35 2.46 -21.68 1.70
N ILE A 36 3.25 -21.42 2.74
CA ILE A 36 3.07 -22.03 4.05
C ILE A 36 2.36 -21.04 4.97
N THR A 37 1.21 -21.41 5.48
CA THR A 37 0.41 -20.61 6.40
C THR A 37 0.00 -21.41 7.63
N MET A 38 -0.10 -20.73 8.76
CA MET A 38 -0.54 -21.35 10.02
C MET A 38 -2.01 -21.75 9.98
N ASP A 39 -2.85 -21.04 9.23
CA ASP A 39 -4.29 -21.29 9.10
C ASP A 39 -4.80 -20.89 7.71
N MET A 40 -5.20 -21.87 6.92
CA MET A 40 -5.75 -21.64 5.58
C MET A 40 -7.06 -20.85 5.60
N ASN A 41 -7.79 -20.84 6.72
CA ASN A 41 -9.02 -20.05 6.87
C ASN A 41 -8.74 -18.56 7.10
N LYS A 42 -7.49 -18.16 7.21
CA LYS A 42 -7.05 -16.78 7.47
C LYS A 42 -6.18 -16.22 6.36
N ILE A 43 -6.17 -16.82 5.18
CA ILE A 43 -5.46 -16.31 4.01
C ILE A 43 -5.98 -14.91 3.65
N GLY A 44 -5.10 -13.92 3.57
CA GLY A 44 -5.48 -12.55 3.25
C GLY A 44 -6.30 -11.85 4.34
N GLN A 45 -6.21 -12.30 5.59
CA GLN A 45 -6.96 -11.73 6.71
C GLN A 45 -6.67 -10.24 6.86
N MET A 46 -7.74 -9.45 6.92
CA MET A 46 -7.69 -8.04 7.29
C MET A 46 -7.64 -7.95 8.82
N SER A 47 -6.44 -7.81 9.37
CA SER A 47 -6.21 -7.88 10.83
C SER A 47 -6.77 -6.67 11.58
N CYS A 48 -6.91 -5.54 10.89
CA CYS A 48 -7.40 -4.29 11.44
C CYS A 48 -8.71 -3.89 10.73
N ASN A 49 -8.78 -2.74 10.06
CA ASN A 49 -10.00 -2.34 9.37
C ASN A 49 -10.27 -3.20 8.14
N PRO A 50 -11.55 -3.45 7.81
CA PRO A 50 -11.92 -4.22 6.62
C PRO A 50 -11.98 -3.30 5.38
N ALA A 51 -10.90 -2.56 5.14
CA ALA A 51 -10.81 -1.61 4.05
C ALA A 51 -9.49 -1.70 3.33
N VAL A 52 -9.50 -1.39 2.04
CA VAL A 52 -8.32 -1.34 1.17
C VAL A 52 -8.22 0.04 0.54
N GLY A 53 -7.01 0.58 0.49
CA GLY A 53 -6.74 1.87 -0.09
C GLY A 53 -6.78 3.00 0.93
N GLY A 54 -7.07 4.20 0.45
CA GLY A 54 -6.97 5.44 1.19
C GLY A 54 -5.82 6.30 0.69
N ILE A 55 -5.53 7.39 1.39
CA ILE A 55 -4.53 8.39 0.96
C ILE A 55 -3.18 7.74 0.71
N ALA A 56 -2.66 7.88 -0.49
CA ALA A 56 -1.46 7.26 -1.06
C ALA A 56 -1.54 5.72 -1.20
N LYS A 57 -2.29 5.06 -0.35
CA LYS A 57 -2.42 3.59 -0.33
C LYS A 57 -3.24 3.07 -1.50
N GLY A 58 -4.28 3.79 -1.89
CA GLY A 58 -5.07 3.46 -3.08
C GLY A 58 -4.24 3.47 -4.35
N GLN A 59 -3.29 4.38 -4.46
CA GLN A 59 -2.33 4.42 -5.55
C GLN A 59 -1.46 3.17 -5.60
N ILE A 60 -1.01 2.68 -4.44
CA ILE A 60 -0.23 1.44 -4.36
C ILE A 60 -1.04 0.24 -4.89
N VAL A 61 -2.32 0.14 -4.54
CA VAL A 61 -3.19 -0.95 -5.03
C VAL A 61 -3.37 -0.87 -6.54
N ARG A 62 -3.54 0.33 -7.09
CA ARG A 62 -3.60 0.54 -8.53
C ARG A 62 -2.30 0.10 -9.22
N GLU A 63 -1.16 0.34 -8.59
CA GLU A 63 0.14 -0.11 -9.10
C GLU A 63 0.30 -1.63 -9.02
N ILE A 64 -0.11 -2.23 -7.92
CA ILE A 64 -0.14 -3.70 -7.77
C ILE A 64 -0.96 -4.32 -8.89
N ASP A 65 -2.15 -3.78 -9.14
CA ASP A 65 -3.03 -4.26 -10.22
C ASP A 65 -2.39 -4.11 -11.59
N ALA A 66 -1.84 -2.93 -11.87
CA ALA A 66 -1.17 -2.64 -13.15
C ALA A 66 -0.02 -3.61 -13.45
N LEU A 67 0.67 -4.07 -12.42
CA LEU A 67 1.77 -5.05 -12.53
C LEU A 67 1.28 -6.51 -12.66
N GLY A 68 -0.02 -6.75 -12.54
CA GLY A 68 -0.59 -8.10 -12.62
C GLY A 68 -0.80 -8.77 -11.25
N GLY A 69 -0.70 -8.02 -10.14
CA GLY A 69 -1.09 -8.49 -8.81
C GLY A 69 -2.59 -8.66 -8.68
N GLN A 70 -3.04 -9.23 -7.57
CA GLN A 70 -4.42 -9.68 -7.37
C GLN A 70 -5.25 -8.78 -6.44
N MET A 71 -4.61 -7.94 -5.63
CA MET A 71 -5.30 -7.18 -4.57
C MET A 71 -6.43 -6.30 -5.12
N GLY A 72 -6.24 -5.63 -6.25
CA GLY A 72 -7.26 -4.81 -6.88
C GLY A 72 -8.49 -5.62 -7.29
N LEU A 73 -8.28 -6.79 -7.89
CA LEU A 73 -9.34 -7.71 -8.28
C LEU A 73 -10.13 -8.23 -7.08
N VAL A 74 -9.43 -8.67 -6.05
CA VAL A 74 -10.04 -9.16 -4.80
C VAL A 74 -10.86 -8.05 -4.14
N THR A 75 -10.32 -6.84 -4.12
CA THR A 75 -10.98 -5.68 -3.53
C THR A 75 -12.26 -5.32 -4.26
N ASP A 76 -12.24 -5.23 -5.59
CA ASP A 76 -13.44 -4.92 -6.39
C ASP A 76 -14.53 -5.97 -6.19
N GLU A 77 -14.14 -7.25 -6.17
CA GLU A 77 -15.06 -8.37 -5.98
C GLU A 77 -15.78 -8.35 -4.63
N THR A 78 -15.12 -7.83 -3.60
CA THR A 78 -15.60 -7.87 -2.22
C THR A 78 -15.95 -6.51 -1.62
N ALA A 79 -15.89 -5.45 -2.42
CA ALA A 79 -16.20 -4.10 -1.97
C ALA A 79 -17.69 -3.91 -1.65
N ILE A 80 -17.95 -3.35 -0.47
CA ILE A 80 -19.29 -2.96 0.00
C ILE A 80 -19.46 -1.44 0.10
N GLN A 81 -18.41 -0.69 -0.14
CA GLN A 81 -18.41 0.75 -0.34
C GLN A 81 -17.15 1.14 -1.11
N PHE A 82 -17.26 2.13 -1.99
CA PHE A 82 -16.11 2.68 -2.71
C PHE A 82 -16.16 4.20 -2.71
N ARG A 83 -15.01 4.83 -2.53
CA ARG A 83 -14.84 6.29 -2.57
C ARG A 83 -13.48 6.66 -3.12
N ILE A 84 -13.41 7.82 -3.77
CA ILE A 84 -12.13 8.47 -4.06
C ILE A 84 -11.93 9.62 -3.08
N LEU A 85 -10.90 9.51 -2.25
CA LEU A 85 -10.53 10.54 -1.28
C LEU A 85 -9.75 11.66 -1.96
N ASN A 86 -9.80 12.86 -1.38
CA ASN A 86 -9.07 14.04 -1.87
C ASN A 86 -9.45 14.51 -3.29
N ARG A 87 -10.69 14.30 -3.72
CA ARG A 87 -11.14 14.76 -5.05
C ARG A 87 -10.92 16.26 -5.26
N SER A 88 -11.14 17.07 -4.25
CA SER A 88 -10.96 18.52 -4.32
C SER A 88 -9.50 18.98 -4.45
N LYS A 89 -8.55 18.09 -4.16
CA LYS A 89 -7.11 18.39 -4.20
C LYS A 89 -6.45 18.09 -5.55
N GLY A 90 -7.21 17.60 -6.51
CA GLY A 90 -6.72 17.29 -7.85
C GLY A 90 -6.19 15.86 -8.02
N PRO A 91 -5.97 15.44 -9.30
CA PRO A 91 -5.66 14.05 -9.65
C PRO A 91 -4.40 13.46 -8.99
N ALA A 92 -3.39 14.29 -8.70
CA ALA A 92 -2.18 13.82 -8.01
C ALA A 92 -2.47 13.30 -6.60
N MET A 93 -3.55 13.76 -5.98
CA MET A 93 -3.95 13.43 -4.61
C MET A 93 -5.14 12.48 -4.53
N TRP A 94 -5.80 12.20 -5.65
CA TRP A 94 -6.93 11.26 -5.68
C TRP A 94 -6.49 9.89 -5.21
N SER A 95 -7.21 9.38 -4.23
CA SER A 95 -6.84 8.13 -3.54
C SER A 95 -8.06 7.24 -3.39
N PRO A 96 -8.16 6.13 -4.13
CA PRO A 96 -9.30 5.23 -4.03
C PRO A 96 -9.27 4.45 -2.71
N ARG A 97 -10.45 4.24 -2.14
CA ARG A 97 -10.66 3.46 -0.92
C ARG A 97 -11.92 2.62 -1.03
N ALA A 98 -11.82 1.36 -0.68
CA ALA A 98 -12.97 0.46 -0.60
C ALA A 98 -13.11 -0.13 0.79
N GLN A 99 -14.34 -0.09 1.32
CA GLN A 99 -14.73 -0.94 2.43
C GLN A 99 -15.06 -2.31 1.86
N CYS A 100 -14.56 -3.38 2.48
CA CYS A 100 -14.74 -4.74 1.98
C CYS A 100 -15.49 -5.61 2.96
N ASP A 101 -16.13 -6.67 2.45
CA ASP A 101 -16.61 -7.78 3.26
C ASP A 101 -15.41 -8.64 3.66
N ARG A 102 -15.08 -8.64 4.95
CA ARG A 102 -13.89 -9.31 5.49
C ARG A 102 -13.86 -10.81 5.17
N ALA A 103 -14.95 -11.50 5.37
CA ALA A 103 -15.04 -12.95 5.14
C ALA A 103 -14.94 -13.28 3.65
N LYS A 104 -15.60 -12.50 2.80
CA LYS A 104 -15.54 -12.69 1.35
C LYS A 104 -14.16 -12.34 0.78
N PHE A 105 -13.48 -11.36 1.35
CA PHE A 105 -12.10 -10.98 0.97
C PHE A 105 -11.13 -12.15 1.20
N ILE A 106 -11.20 -12.79 2.36
CA ILE A 106 -10.41 -13.99 2.68
C ILE A 106 -10.71 -15.11 1.68
N TRP A 107 -11.99 -15.37 1.43
CA TRP A 107 -12.41 -16.44 0.53
C TRP A 107 -11.99 -16.18 -0.91
N SER A 108 -12.13 -14.96 -1.39
CA SER A 108 -11.69 -14.56 -2.74
C SER A 108 -10.19 -14.80 -2.93
N TRP A 109 -9.36 -14.39 -1.97
CA TRP A 109 -7.92 -14.68 -2.01
C TRP A 109 -7.63 -16.18 -2.03
N ARG A 110 -8.23 -16.93 -1.14
CA ARG A 110 -8.02 -18.38 -1.05
C ARG A 110 -8.38 -19.08 -2.34
N GLU A 111 -9.54 -18.77 -2.89
CA GLU A 111 -10.01 -19.34 -4.16
C GLU A 111 -9.06 -19.02 -5.31
N ARG A 112 -8.58 -17.78 -5.40
CA ARG A 112 -7.60 -17.38 -6.42
C ARG A 112 -6.28 -18.12 -6.28
N LEU A 113 -5.76 -18.26 -5.08
CA LEU A 113 -4.50 -18.97 -4.83
C LEU A 113 -4.62 -20.47 -5.10
N GLU A 114 -5.73 -21.11 -4.70
CA GLU A 114 -5.99 -22.53 -4.99
C GLU A 114 -6.11 -22.80 -6.50
N ASN A 115 -6.52 -21.82 -7.29
CA ASN A 115 -6.63 -21.91 -8.75
C ASN A 115 -5.43 -21.32 -9.50
N THR A 116 -4.36 -20.98 -8.81
CA THR A 116 -3.12 -20.49 -9.44
C THR A 116 -2.24 -21.67 -9.81
N PRO A 117 -1.88 -21.84 -11.10
CA PRO A 117 -0.94 -22.88 -11.51
C PRO A 117 0.41 -22.74 -10.81
N ASN A 118 1.08 -23.86 -10.56
CA ASN A 118 2.40 -23.93 -9.92
C ASN A 118 2.42 -23.58 -8.44
N LEU A 119 1.27 -23.33 -7.81
CA LEU A 119 1.17 -22.94 -6.41
C LEU A 119 0.56 -24.05 -5.56
N HIS A 120 1.28 -24.47 -4.53
CA HIS A 120 0.79 -25.32 -3.47
C HIS A 120 0.60 -24.50 -2.18
N ILE A 121 -0.42 -24.85 -1.40
CA ILE A 121 -0.65 -24.29 -0.07
C ILE A 121 -0.42 -25.42 0.96
N TRP A 122 0.37 -25.11 1.98
CA TRP A 122 0.65 -26.03 3.07
C TRP A 122 0.34 -25.37 4.40
N GLN A 123 -0.51 -26.02 5.24
CA GLN A 123 -0.87 -25.49 6.55
C GLN A 123 0.08 -26.01 7.62
N ASP A 124 0.94 -25.14 8.13
CA ASP A 124 1.95 -25.47 9.13
C ASP A 124 2.57 -24.15 9.64
N THR A 125 3.41 -24.28 10.67
CA THR A 125 4.19 -23.18 11.23
C THR A 125 5.67 -23.43 10.99
N VAL A 126 6.34 -22.48 10.36
CA VAL A 126 7.79 -22.55 10.15
C VAL A 126 8.53 -22.11 11.41
N CYS A 127 9.49 -22.89 11.86
CA CYS A 127 10.27 -22.59 13.07
C CYS A 127 11.78 -22.48 12.85
N GLU A 128 12.30 -22.94 11.73
CA GLU A 128 13.75 -22.91 11.45
C GLU A 128 14.02 -22.63 9.98
N LEU A 129 15.03 -21.80 9.73
CA LEU A 129 15.58 -21.53 8.40
C LEU A 129 16.87 -22.35 8.22
N LEU A 130 16.97 -23.06 7.10
CA LEU A 130 18.19 -23.81 6.75
C LEU A 130 19.06 -22.97 5.81
N VAL A 131 20.30 -22.73 6.22
CA VAL A 131 21.27 -21.92 5.49
C VAL A 131 22.59 -22.68 5.39
N GLU A 132 23.15 -22.75 4.18
CA GLU A 132 24.47 -23.32 3.93
C GLU A 132 25.30 -22.31 3.13
N ASN A 133 26.52 -22.03 3.59
CA ASN A 133 27.44 -21.10 2.93
C ASN A 133 26.81 -19.72 2.61
N GLY A 134 26.01 -19.18 3.56
CA GLY A 134 25.38 -17.87 3.41
C GLY A 134 24.18 -17.84 2.45
N GLU A 135 23.65 -18.98 2.06
CA GLU A 135 22.52 -19.12 1.14
C GLU A 135 21.43 -20.01 1.73
N VAL A 136 20.15 -19.66 1.54
CA VAL A 136 19.04 -20.50 1.98
C VAL A 136 19.03 -21.81 1.19
N THR A 137 18.73 -22.90 1.88
CA THR A 137 18.54 -24.21 1.26
C THR A 137 17.18 -24.82 1.56
N GLY A 138 16.49 -24.30 2.57
CA GLY A 138 15.17 -24.79 2.95
C GLY A 138 14.74 -24.28 4.33
N LEU A 139 13.78 -24.97 4.89
CA LEU A 139 13.22 -24.65 6.21
C LEU A 139 12.67 -25.91 6.90
N VAL A 140 12.39 -25.79 8.19
CA VAL A 140 11.77 -26.85 9.00
C VAL A 140 10.53 -26.26 9.68
N THR A 141 9.46 -27.06 9.71
CA THR A 141 8.22 -26.69 10.40
C THR A 141 8.18 -27.28 11.82
N VAL A 142 7.21 -26.79 12.61
CA VAL A 142 7.00 -27.30 14.00
C VAL A 142 6.62 -28.77 14.05
N TRP A 143 6.04 -29.31 12.97
CA TRP A 143 5.75 -30.74 12.81
C TRP A 143 6.95 -31.57 12.34
N GLY A 144 8.13 -30.94 12.24
CA GLY A 144 9.37 -31.60 11.83
C GLY A 144 9.49 -31.87 10.33
N VAL A 145 8.68 -31.21 9.51
CA VAL A 145 8.74 -31.36 8.06
C VAL A 145 9.83 -30.45 7.50
N THR A 146 10.75 -31.03 6.73
CA THR A 146 11.81 -30.29 6.04
C THR A 146 11.42 -30.03 4.60
N PHE A 147 11.46 -28.74 4.23
CA PHE A 147 11.24 -28.28 2.86
C PHE A 147 12.56 -27.82 2.26
N LYS A 148 12.79 -28.14 1.00
CA LYS A 148 13.88 -27.58 0.20
C LYS A 148 13.39 -26.46 -0.69
N ALA A 149 14.14 -25.36 -0.75
CA ALA A 149 13.80 -24.22 -1.58
C ALA A 149 15.06 -23.55 -2.11
N LYS A 150 14.99 -23.03 -3.34
CA LYS A 150 16.03 -22.16 -3.90
C LYS A 150 15.95 -20.74 -3.32
N CYS A 151 14.73 -20.23 -3.15
CA CYS A 151 14.47 -18.91 -2.55
C CYS A 151 13.37 -19.01 -1.50
N ILE A 152 13.44 -18.17 -0.48
CA ILE A 152 12.45 -18.06 0.58
C ILE A 152 12.03 -16.59 0.74
N VAL A 153 10.72 -16.34 0.83
CA VAL A 153 10.15 -15.03 1.10
C VAL A 153 9.46 -15.07 2.47
N LEU A 154 9.94 -14.28 3.41
CA LEU A 154 9.36 -14.17 4.74
C LEU A 154 8.34 -13.05 4.80
N THR A 155 7.10 -13.37 5.16
CA THR A 155 5.99 -12.43 5.26
C THR A 155 5.15 -12.67 6.52
N ALA A 156 5.81 -12.80 7.68
CA ALA A 156 5.18 -13.31 8.90
C ALA A 156 4.25 -12.32 9.64
N GLY A 157 4.08 -11.09 9.15
CA GLY A 157 3.15 -10.12 9.75
C GLY A 157 3.48 -9.82 11.22
N THR A 158 2.50 -9.99 12.10
CA THR A 158 2.61 -9.74 13.54
C THR A 158 2.85 -11.02 14.37
N PHE A 159 3.21 -12.12 13.70
CA PHE A 159 3.24 -13.44 14.36
C PHE A 159 4.55 -13.80 15.05
N LEU A 160 5.68 -13.25 14.59
CA LEU A 160 7.01 -13.58 15.16
C LEU A 160 7.12 -13.07 16.60
N ASN A 161 7.14 -14.01 17.55
CA ASN A 161 7.14 -13.72 18.97
C ASN A 161 6.02 -12.75 19.37
N GLY A 162 4.86 -12.87 18.73
CA GLY A 162 3.70 -12.00 18.93
C GLY A 162 3.18 -12.05 20.38
N LEU A 163 2.93 -10.87 20.94
CA LEU A 163 2.42 -10.72 22.30
C LEU A 163 1.33 -9.64 22.33
N MET A 164 0.11 -10.06 22.70
CA MET A 164 -1.05 -9.18 22.81
C MET A 164 -1.19 -8.61 24.23
N HIS A 165 -1.70 -7.36 24.31
CA HIS A 165 -1.93 -6.66 25.57
C HIS A 165 -3.34 -6.06 25.62
N ILE A 166 -4.03 -6.29 26.75
CA ILE A 166 -5.26 -5.61 27.13
C ILE A 166 -5.10 -5.22 28.60
N GLY A 167 -4.92 -3.93 28.87
CA GLY A 167 -4.58 -3.49 30.22
C GLY A 167 -3.30 -4.18 30.70
N ARG A 168 -3.35 -4.75 31.90
CA ARG A 168 -2.22 -5.51 32.46
C ARG A 168 -2.14 -6.96 32.00
N HIS A 169 -3.16 -7.45 31.28
CA HIS A 169 -3.19 -8.81 30.77
C HIS A 169 -2.33 -8.94 29.51
N LYS A 170 -1.55 -10.01 29.46
CA LYS A 170 -0.70 -10.37 28.34
C LYS A 170 -1.05 -11.76 27.86
N LEU A 171 -1.14 -11.95 26.55
CA LEU A 171 -1.42 -13.24 25.95
C LEU A 171 -0.54 -13.42 24.70
N PRO A 172 0.29 -14.48 24.64
CA PRO A 172 1.02 -14.78 23.41
C PRO A 172 0.05 -15.06 22.26
N GLY A 173 0.37 -14.52 21.09
CA GLY A 173 -0.43 -14.69 19.88
C GLY A 173 -0.06 -13.70 18.80
N GLY A 174 -0.38 -14.01 17.57
CA GLY A 174 -0.17 -13.13 16.42
C GLY A 174 -1.38 -12.23 16.15
N ARG A 175 -2.57 -12.71 16.47
CA ARG A 175 -3.87 -12.00 16.47
C ARG A 175 -4.76 -12.65 17.52
N MET A 176 -5.89 -12.02 17.80
CA MET A 176 -6.88 -12.60 18.72
C MET A 176 -7.26 -14.02 18.27
N ALA A 177 -7.14 -14.98 19.17
CA ALA A 177 -7.40 -16.41 18.96
C ALA A 177 -6.45 -17.12 17.98
N GLU A 178 -5.33 -16.52 17.61
CA GLU A 178 -4.33 -17.14 16.73
C GLU A 178 -2.98 -17.21 17.42
N PRO A 179 -2.26 -18.36 17.35
CA PRO A 179 -1.00 -18.53 18.05
C PRO A 179 0.12 -17.66 17.47
N ALA A 180 1.17 -17.43 18.25
CA ALA A 180 2.39 -16.80 17.78
C ALA A 180 3.33 -17.83 17.14
N SER A 181 4.29 -17.36 16.34
CA SER A 181 5.37 -18.16 15.79
C SER A 181 6.64 -17.94 16.62
N TYR A 182 7.22 -19.02 17.08
CA TYR A 182 8.45 -19.00 17.90
C TYR A 182 9.63 -19.61 17.15
N GLN A 183 10.84 -19.29 17.59
CA GLN A 183 12.11 -19.85 17.13
C GLN A 183 12.58 -19.35 15.76
N LEU A 184 11.68 -18.94 14.86
CA LEU A 184 12.08 -18.51 13.51
C LEU A 184 12.93 -17.23 13.52
N THR A 185 12.57 -16.24 14.33
CA THR A 185 13.38 -15.01 14.47
C THR A 185 14.80 -15.35 14.95
N GLU A 186 14.92 -16.17 15.96
CA GLU A 186 16.22 -16.57 16.53
C GLU A 186 17.03 -17.38 15.51
N SER A 187 16.37 -18.24 14.73
CA SER A 187 17.01 -18.99 13.65
C SER A 187 17.61 -18.05 12.59
N ILE A 188 16.86 -17.03 12.18
CA ILE A 188 17.34 -16.01 11.22
C ILE A 188 18.47 -15.17 11.81
N ALA A 189 18.31 -14.72 13.06
CA ALA A 189 19.27 -13.86 13.75
C ALA A 189 20.64 -14.53 13.94
N ARG A 190 20.69 -15.85 14.09
CA ARG A 190 21.96 -16.59 14.20
C ARG A 190 22.89 -16.39 13.00
N HIS A 191 22.36 -16.00 11.86
CA HIS A 191 23.13 -15.74 10.64
C HIS A 191 23.55 -14.27 10.48
N GLY A 192 23.38 -13.45 11.53
CA GLY A 192 23.85 -12.06 11.55
C GLY A 192 22.81 -11.02 11.16
N ILE A 193 21.55 -11.41 10.97
CA ILE A 193 20.46 -10.47 10.70
C ILE A 193 19.97 -9.86 12.01
N THR A 194 19.91 -8.52 12.07
CA THR A 194 19.41 -7.79 13.23
C THR A 194 17.90 -7.64 13.20
N TYR A 195 17.28 -7.67 14.37
CA TYR A 195 15.85 -7.49 14.54
C TYR A 195 15.54 -6.60 15.74
N GLY A 196 14.31 -6.14 15.80
CA GLY A 196 13.78 -5.35 16.90
C GLY A 196 12.31 -5.66 17.12
N ARG A 197 11.66 -4.85 17.95
CA ARG A 197 10.24 -5.01 18.25
C ARG A 197 9.48 -3.76 17.82
N MET A 198 8.30 -3.98 17.23
CA MET A 198 7.32 -2.94 16.94
C MET A 198 5.97 -3.28 17.55
N LYS A 199 5.11 -2.30 17.60
CA LYS A 199 3.77 -2.40 18.19
C LYS A 199 2.75 -1.83 17.22
N THR A 200 1.59 -2.47 17.14
CA THR A 200 0.40 -1.93 16.52
C THR A 200 -0.82 -2.27 17.38
N GLY A 201 -2.01 -1.85 16.97
CA GLY A 201 -3.22 -2.09 17.73
C GLY A 201 -4.45 -2.18 16.85
N THR A 202 -5.55 -2.58 17.45
CA THR A 202 -6.85 -2.67 16.83
C THR A 202 -7.94 -2.19 17.79
N PRO A 203 -9.08 -1.63 17.30
CA PRO A 203 -10.18 -1.21 18.15
C PRO A 203 -11.16 -2.36 18.44
N VAL A 204 -12.15 -2.02 19.27
CA VAL A 204 -13.31 -2.89 19.54
C VAL A 204 -14.06 -3.26 18.26
N ARG A 205 -14.76 -4.38 18.29
CA ARG A 205 -15.78 -4.73 17.31
C ARG A 205 -17.16 -4.63 17.97
N ILE A 206 -18.04 -3.88 17.35
CA ILE A 206 -19.34 -3.48 17.92
C ILE A 206 -20.47 -4.27 17.26
N ASP A 207 -21.46 -4.67 18.06
CA ASP A 207 -22.70 -5.26 17.56
C ASP A 207 -23.63 -4.15 17.08
N ALA A 208 -23.92 -4.12 15.80
CA ALA A 208 -24.75 -3.10 15.15
C ALA A 208 -26.15 -3.00 15.78
N ARG A 209 -26.68 -4.09 16.33
CA ARG A 209 -27.98 -4.12 17.00
C ARG A 209 -28.03 -3.25 18.26
N SER A 210 -26.88 -2.91 18.83
CA SER A 210 -26.76 -2.05 20.00
C SER A 210 -26.55 -0.56 19.68
N VAL A 211 -26.42 -0.21 18.41
CA VAL A 211 -26.03 1.13 17.97
C VAL A 211 -27.27 1.98 17.63
N HIS A 212 -27.26 3.23 18.10
CA HIS A 212 -28.26 4.24 17.76
C HIS A 212 -27.75 5.06 16.56
N PHE A 213 -28.00 4.57 15.35
CA PHE A 213 -27.50 5.17 14.10
C PHE A 213 -28.05 6.58 13.85
N ASP A 214 -29.23 6.91 14.38
CA ASP A 214 -29.83 8.24 14.30
C ASP A 214 -29.01 9.34 15.01
N ARG A 215 -28.05 8.94 15.84
CA ARG A 215 -27.13 9.84 16.56
C ARG A 215 -25.81 10.08 15.83
N MET A 216 -25.69 9.60 14.61
CA MET A 216 -24.46 9.74 13.80
C MET A 216 -24.78 10.28 12.41
N GLU A 217 -23.78 10.86 11.79
CA GLU A 217 -23.84 11.25 10.39
C GLU A 217 -23.50 10.07 9.49
N THR A 218 -24.27 9.89 8.42
CA THR A 218 -23.99 8.85 7.42
C THR A 218 -22.92 9.31 6.44
N GLN A 219 -22.15 8.35 5.95
CA GLN A 219 -21.17 8.56 4.90
C GLN A 219 -21.44 7.56 3.79
N ASP A 220 -21.92 8.08 2.64
CA ASP A 220 -22.24 7.27 1.48
C ASP A 220 -20.98 7.00 0.63
N GLY A 221 -21.00 5.91 -0.11
CA GLY A 221 -20.03 5.62 -1.15
C GLY A 221 -20.39 6.29 -2.47
N GLU A 222 -19.52 6.13 -3.44
CA GLU A 222 -19.67 6.60 -4.81
C GLU A 222 -20.07 5.44 -5.72
N CYS A 223 -20.95 5.70 -6.69
CA CYS A 223 -21.48 4.70 -7.62
C CYS A 223 -21.09 5.00 -9.07
N ASP A 224 -19.97 5.67 -9.32
CA ASP A 224 -19.46 5.93 -10.66
C ASP A 224 -18.63 4.76 -11.20
N PHE A 225 -17.94 4.97 -12.35
CA PHE A 225 -17.14 3.94 -13.00
C PHE A 225 -15.84 3.58 -12.25
N HIS A 226 -15.41 4.38 -11.27
CA HIS A 226 -14.15 4.17 -10.59
C HIS A 226 -14.14 2.86 -9.78
N LYS A 227 -13.01 2.18 -9.83
CA LYS A 227 -12.74 0.93 -9.13
C LYS A 227 -11.23 0.74 -9.00
N PHE A 228 -10.76 -0.32 -8.35
CA PHE A 228 -9.32 -0.56 -8.21
C PHE A 228 -8.68 -1.19 -9.44
N SER A 229 -9.27 -2.24 -9.99
CA SER A 229 -8.66 -2.96 -11.11
C SER A 229 -8.84 -2.25 -12.44
N PHE A 230 -7.80 -2.28 -13.26
CA PHE A 230 -7.85 -1.85 -14.66
C PHE A 230 -8.54 -2.86 -15.59
N MET A 231 -8.81 -4.06 -15.07
CA MET A 231 -9.47 -5.10 -15.86
C MET A 231 -10.96 -4.76 -16.07
N ASN A 232 -11.41 -4.80 -17.33
CA ASN A 232 -12.79 -4.48 -17.69
C ASN A 232 -13.82 -5.49 -17.14
N THR A 233 -13.39 -6.69 -16.79
CA THR A 233 -14.23 -7.75 -16.19
C THR A 233 -14.38 -7.60 -14.67
N SER A 234 -13.57 -6.75 -14.04
CA SER A 234 -13.63 -6.52 -12.59
C SER A 234 -14.75 -5.54 -12.27
N VAL A 235 -15.72 -5.98 -11.49
CA VAL A 235 -16.91 -5.18 -11.12
C VAL A 235 -17.27 -5.37 -9.65
N ARG A 236 -17.89 -4.35 -9.06
CA ARG A 236 -18.50 -4.45 -7.74
C ARG A 236 -19.92 -4.99 -7.89
N HIS A 237 -20.21 -6.10 -7.25
CA HIS A 237 -21.52 -6.76 -7.33
C HIS A 237 -22.18 -7.03 -5.99
N LEU A 238 -21.54 -6.67 -4.88
CA LEU A 238 -22.14 -6.75 -3.56
C LEU A 238 -23.02 -5.54 -3.29
N LYS A 239 -23.94 -5.69 -2.34
CA LYS A 239 -24.77 -4.57 -1.86
C LYS A 239 -23.86 -3.49 -1.27
N GLN A 240 -24.03 -2.25 -1.74
CA GLN A 240 -23.27 -1.11 -1.23
C GLN A 240 -23.87 -0.59 0.07
N LEU A 241 -23.02 -0.36 1.06
CA LEU A 241 -23.41 0.03 2.40
C LEU A 241 -22.87 1.41 2.76
N GLN A 242 -23.39 1.97 3.86
CA GLN A 242 -22.93 3.23 4.44
C GLN A 242 -21.90 2.97 5.54
N CYS A 243 -21.05 3.97 5.79
CA CYS A 243 -20.31 4.14 7.03
C CYS A 243 -20.93 5.28 7.84
N TRP A 244 -20.53 5.45 9.08
CA TRP A 244 -21.04 6.51 9.96
C TRP A 244 -19.88 7.24 10.63
N THR A 245 -20.10 8.53 10.89
CA THR A 245 -19.14 9.38 11.59
C THR A 245 -19.70 9.71 12.98
N CYS A 246 -18.87 9.58 14.00
CA CYS A 246 -19.15 10.05 15.35
C CYS A 246 -17.89 10.64 15.97
N TYR A 247 -18.02 11.14 17.19
CA TYR A 247 -16.94 11.87 17.87
C TYR A 247 -16.82 11.43 19.32
N THR A 248 -15.59 11.38 19.82
CA THR A 248 -15.36 11.33 21.27
C THR A 248 -15.76 12.67 21.87
N ASN A 249 -15.83 12.75 23.19
CA ASN A 249 -16.14 13.95 23.94
C ASN A 249 -15.29 14.01 25.23
N GLU A 250 -15.44 15.07 26.00
CA GLU A 250 -14.65 15.28 27.22
C GLU A 250 -14.86 14.17 28.27
N GLU A 251 -16.08 13.66 28.40
CA GLU A 251 -16.39 12.57 29.34
C GLU A 251 -15.73 11.25 28.92
N VAL A 252 -15.71 10.97 27.62
CA VAL A 252 -14.94 9.83 27.05
C VAL A 252 -13.47 9.98 27.43
N HIS A 253 -12.89 11.15 27.22
CA HIS A 253 -11.48 11.42 27.50
C HIS A 253 -11.16 11.30 28.99
N ARG A 254 -12.07 11.78 29.88
CA ARG A 254 -11.92 11.65 31.33
C ARG A 254 -11.80 10.19 31.76
N ILE A 255 -12.69 9.34 31.26
CA ILE A 255 -12.69 7.89 31.58
C ILE A 255 -11.42 7.22 31.03
N LEU A 256 -11.02 7.54 29.80
CA LEU A 256 -9.78 7.00 29.23
C LEU A 256 -8.55 7.37 30.07
N ARG A 257 -8.49 8.62 30.59
CA ARG A 257 -7.39 9.05 31.46
C ARG A 257 -7.35 8.28 32.77
N GLU A 258 -8.48 7.90 33.33
CA GLU A 258 -8.54 7.06 34.53
C GLU A 258 -7.90 5.69 34.32
N GLY A 259 -7.93 5.17 33.08
CA GLY A 259 -7.34 3.89 32.71
C GLY A 259 -5.84 3.95 32.40
N LEU A 260 -5.24 5.12 32.26
CA LEU A 260 -3.82 5.26 31.86
C LEU A 260 -2.82 4.53 32.79
N PRO A 261 -2.98 4.49 34.11
CA PRO A 261 -2.08 3.71 34.96
C PRO A 261 -2.02 2.22 34.64
N ASP A 262 -3.08 1.67 34.04
CA ASP A 262 -3.16 0.28 33.60
C ASP A 262 -2.97 0.12 32.08
N SER A 263 -2.58 1.19 31.39
CA SER A 263 -2.28 1.13 29.96
C SER A 263 -0.91 0.50 29.74
N PRO A 264 -0.81 -0.56 28.92
CA PRO A 264 0.49 -1.15 28.61
C PRO A 264 1.43 -0.20 27.88
N LEU A 265 0.91 0.84 27.24
CA LEU A 265 1.70 1.87 26.54
C LEU A 265 2.38 2.85 27.52
N PHE A 266 1.77 3.10 28.69
CA PHE A 266 2.18 4.12 29.64
C PHE A 266 2.69 3.57 30.98
N ASN A 267 2.52 2.26 31.23
CA ASN A 267 2.97 1.60 32.46
C ASN A 267 4.32 0.88 32.33
N GLY A 268 4.99 0.96 31.18
CA GLY A 268 6.27 0.32 30.94
C GLY A 268 6.21 -1.12 30.41
N GLN A 269 5.03 -1.72 30.22
CA GLN A 269 4.90 -3.06 29.66
C GLN A 269 5.37 -3.13 28.22
N ILE A 270 4.97 -2.16 27.41
CA ILE A 270 5.36 -2.02 26.00
C ILE A 270 6.42 -0.93 25.91
N GLN A 271 7.60 -1.32 25.43
CA GLN A 271 8.71 -0.40 25.17
C GLN A 271 8.90 -0.13 23.68
N SER A 272 8.28 -0.93 22.82
CA SER A 272 8.32 -0.77 21.36
C SER A 272 7.51 0.42 20.91
N ILE A 273 7.91 1.01 19.78
CA ILE A 273 7.30 2.20 19.21
C ILE A 273 6.12 1.81 18.33
N GLY A 274 4.98 2.49 18.54
CA GLY A 274 3.79 2.34 17.72
C GLY A 274 3.74 3.34 16.57
N PRO A 275 2.75 3.22 15.67
CA PRO A 275 2.63 4.09 14.50
C PRO A 275 2.28 5.53 14.90
N ARG A 276 3.01 6.49 14.32
CA ARG A 276 2.82 7.93 14.51
C ARG A 276 1.46 8.42 13.99
N TYR A 277 1.04 7.86 12.87
CA TYR A 277 -0.17 8.26 12.14
C TYR A 277 -1.23 7.17 12.20
N CYS A 278 -1.88 6.98 13.16
CA CYS A 278 -2.96 6.12 13.60
C CYS A 278 -2.64 5.62 15.00
N PRO A 279 -2.33 6.57 15.90
CA PRO A 279 -2.05 6.20 17.28
C PRO A 279 -3.33 5.65 17.93
N SER A 280 -3.16 4.94 19.05
CA SER A 280 -4.28 4.57 19.90
C SER A 280 -5.01 5.81 20.42
N ILE A 281 -6.27 5.64 20.82
CA ILE A 281 -7.05 6.76 21.37
C ILE A 281 -6.40 7.32 22.65
N GLU A 282 -5.84 6.46 23.50
CA GLU A 282 -5.12 6.91 24.70
C GLU A 282 -3.88 7.74 24.38
N THR A 283 -3.19 7.41 23.31
CA THR A 283 -2.06 8.24 22.82
C THR A 283 -2.53 9.60 22.32
N LYS A 284 -3.67 9.65 21.61
CA LYS A 284 -4.24 10.91 21.12
C LYS A 284 -4.62 11.86 22.27
N ILE A 285 -5.25 11.35 23.33
CA ILE A 285 -5.66 12.19 24.45
C ILE A 285 -4.46 12.67 25.28
N VAL A 286 -3.37 11.93 25.33
CA VAL A 286 -2.13 12.35 25.99
C VAL A 286 -1.38 13.38 25.14
N THR A 287 -1.28 13.15 23.85
CA THR A 287 -0.56 14.03 22.91
C THR A 287 -1.30 15.34 22.65
N PHE A 288 -2.62 15.30 22.61
CA PHE A 288 -3.48 16.46 22.33
C PHE A 288 -4.49 16.69 23.46
N PRO A 289 -4.03 17.05 24.68
CA PRO A 289 -4.91 17.15 25.85
C PRO A 289 -5.97 18.25 25.74
N ASP A 290 -5.74 19.26 24.91
CA ASP A 290 -6.65 20.39 24.72
C ASP A 290 -7.75 20.13 23.70
N LYS A 291 -7.67 19.04 22.94
CA LYS A 291 -8.75 18.67 22.02
C LYS A 291 -9.92 18.05 22.79
N SER A 292 -11.11 18.65 22.61
CA SER A 292 -12.33 18.20 23.24
C SER A 292 -12.98 16.99 22.56
N GLN A 293 -12.59 16.70 21.30
CA GLN A 293 -13.15 15.58 20.53
C GLN A 293 -12.18 15.06 19.49
N HIS A 294 -12.33 13.77 19.17
CA HIS A 294 -11.68 13.10 18.05
C HIS A 294 -12.72 12.43 17.17
N GLN A 295 -12.53 12.54 15.87
CA GLN A 295 -13.44 11.92 14.90
C GLN A 295 -13.22 10.41 14.85
N LEU A 296 -14.33 9.67 14.77
CA LEU A 296 -14.36 8.23 14.65
C LEU A 296 -15.23 7.82 13.44
N PHE A 297 -14.88 6.71 12.81
CA PHE A 297 -15.65 6.15 11.71
C PHE A 297 -16.12 4.76 12.08
N LEU A 298 -17.44 4.56 12.04
CA LEU A 298 -18.05 3.24 12.27
C LEU A 298 -18.28 2.58 10.91
N GLU A 299 -17.65 1.44 10.71
CA GLU A 299 -17.54 0.80 9.40
C GLU A 299 -18.07 -0.64 9.44
N PRO A 300 -18.93 -1.05 8.48
CA PRO A 300 -19.40 -2.44 8.44
C PRO A 300 -18.27 -3.41 8.09
N GLU A 301 -18.27 -4.54 8.77
CA GLU A 301 -17.30 -5.62 8.56
C GLU A 301 -17.69 -6.55 7.41
N GLY A 302 -18.91 -6.47 6.93
CA GLY A 302 -19.39 -7.29 5.83
C GLY A 302 -20.79 -6.91 5.38
N GLU A 303 -21.23 -7.54 4.30
CA GLU A 303 -22.51 -7.26 3.64
C GLU A 303 -23.71 -7.56 4.54
N THR A 304 -23.65 -8.65 5.31
CA THR A 304 -24.79 -9.13 6.09
C THR A 304 -24.52 -9.31 7.59
N THR A 305 -23.26 -9.19 8.02
CA THR A 305 -22.91 -9.31 9.44
C THR A 305 -23.35 -8.09 10.24
N GLN A 306 -23.63 -8.29 11.54
CA GLN A 306 -23.91 -7.20 12.48
C GLN A 306 -22.61 -6.61 13.09
N GLU A 307 -21.46 -7.13 12.71
CA GLU A 307 -20.17 -6.67 13.24
C GLU A 307 -19.75 -5.36 12.58
N LEU A 308 -19.37 -4.40 13.43
CA LEU A 308 -18.88 -3.08 13.00
C LEU A 308 -17.48 -2.83 13.56
N TYR A 309 -16.65 -2.18 12.76
CA TYR A 309 -15.31 -1.74 13.11
C TYR A 309 -15.32 -0.26 13.47
N LEU A 310 -14.74 0.11 14.62
CA LEU A 310 -14.68 1.52 15.06
C LEU A 310 -13.31 2.12 14.75
N ASN A 311 -13.15 2.63 13.55
CA ASN A 311 -11.91 3.25 13.09
C ASN A 311 -11.61 4.54 13.86
N GLY A 312 -10.40 4.65 14.39
CA GLY A 312 -9.94 5.79 15.18
C GLY A 312 -9.95 5.58 16.69
N PHE A 313 -10.52 4.47 17.18
CA PHE A 313 -10.57 4.14 18.61
C PHE A 313 -9.76 2.88 18.95
N SER A 314 -8.61 2.71 18.33
CA SER A 314 -7.68 1.65 18.71
C SER A 314 -7.25 1.86 20.17
N SER A 315 -7.32 0.83 20.97
CA SER A 315 -7.01 0.92 22.40
C SER A 315 -6.54 -0.41 22.95
N SER A 316 -5.61 -0.34 23.90
CA SER A 316 -5.18 -1.47 24.73
C SER A 316 -5.44 -1.24 26.22
N LEU A 317 -6.27 -0.25 26.54
CA LEU A 317 -6.75 -0.03 27.92
C LEU A 317 -7.51 -1.26 28.44
N PRO A 318 -7.65 -1.41 29.75
CA PRO A 318 -8.51 -2.45 30.31
C PRO A 318 -9.90 -2.45 29.66
N MET A 319 -10.47 -3.64 29.47
CA MET A 319 -11.74 -3.83 28.73
C MET A 319 -12.88 -3.01 29.33
N ASP A 320 -12.99 -2.94 30.66
CA ASP A 320 -14.00 -2.18 31.36
C ASP A 320 -13.89 -0.66 31.08
N ILE A 321 -12.67 -0.14 30.97
CA ILE A 321 -12.41 1.25 30.61
C ILE A 321 -12.81 1.51 29.15
N GLN A 322 -12.47 0.63 28.24
CA GLN A 322 -12.87 0.76 26.82
C GLN A 322 -14.40 0.86 26.70
N ILE A 323 -15.11 -0.03 27.36
CA ILE A 323 -16.58 -0.07 27.32
C ILE A 323 -17.19 1.17 27.99
N ALA A 324 -16.73 1.52 29.19
CA ALA A 324 -17.25 2.66 29.93
C ALA A 324 -17.07 3.97 29.16
N ALA A 325 -15.89 4.17 28.55
CA ALA A 325 -15.60 5.35 27.73
C ALA A 325 -16.51 5.43 26.50
N LEU A 326 -16.66 4.32 25.76
CA LEU A 326 -17.48 4.27 24.54
C LEU A 326 -18.97 4.52 24.83
N LYS A 327 -19.48 4.09 25.98
CA LYS A 327 -20.88 4.34 26.39
C LYS A 327 -21.21 5.83 26.58
N GLN A 328 -20.21 6.69 26.71
CA GLN A 328 -20.40 8.14 26.80
C GLN A 328 -20.62 8.80 25.42
N ILE A 329 -20.46 8.08 24.35
CA ILE A 329 -20.84 8.52 23.00
C ILE A 329 -22.33 8.24 22.83
N PRO A 330 -23.18 9.24 22.49
CA PRO A 330 -24.63 9.06 22.43
C PRO A 330 -25.11 7.86 21.60
N ALA A 331 -24.45 7.59 20.48
CA ALA A 331 -24.78 6.45 19.63
C ALA A 331 -24.51 5.10 20.30
N PHE A 332 -23.65 5.04 21.29
CA PHE A 332 -23.17 3.83 21.96
C PHE A 332 -23.65 3.69 23.40
N LYS A 333 -24.68 4.43 23.81
CA LYS A 333 -25.19 4.38 25.20
C LYS A 333 -25.59 2.97 25.66
N ASP A 334 -26.04 2.13 24.72
CA ASP A 334 -26.45 0.74 24.98
C ASP A 334 -25.48 -0.29 24.40
N LEU A 335 -24.21 0.10 24.28
CA LEU A 335 -23.16 -0.64 23.59
C LEU A 335 -23.04 -2.10 24.00
N VAL A 336 -23.00 -2.96 23.00
CA VAL A 336 -22.58 -4.37 23.08
C VAL A 336 -21.41 -4.56 22.10
N ILE A 337 -20.35 -5.17 22.58
CA ILE A 337 -19.18 -5.47 21.75
C ILE A 337 -19.01 -6.97 21.57
N TYR A 338 -18.45 -7.38 20.45
CA TYR A 338 -18.06 -8.78 20.21
C TYR A 338 -16.70 -9.11 20.79
N ARG A 339 -15.77 -8.16 20.77
CA ARG A 339 -14.43 -8.29 21.33
C ARG A 339 -13.78 -6.91 21.56
N PRO A 340 -12.86 -6.82 22.55
CA PRO A 340 -12.20 -5.57 22.86
C PRO A 340 -11.10 -5.22 21.85
N GLY A 341 -10.64 -3.98 21.90
CA GLY A 341 -9.38 -3.57 21.32
C GLY A 341 -8.19 -4.15 22.07
N TYR A 342 -7.08 -4.29 21.38
CA TYR A 342 -5.81 -4.75 21.97
C TYR A 342 -4.62 -4.15 21.25
N ALA A 343 -3.46 -4.15 21.91
CA ALA A 343 -2.18 -3.88 21.28
C ALA A 343 -1.45 -5.19 21.04
N ILE A 344 -0.63 -5.22 19.99
CA ILE A 344 0.23 -6.36 19.69
C ILE A 344 1.66 -5.90 19.47
N GLU A 345 2.61 -6.57 20.12
CA GLU A 345 4.04 -6.46 19.86
C GLU A 345 4.51 -7.64 19.02
N TYR A 346 5.44 -7.39 18.12
CA TYR A 346 5.97 -8.40 17.21
C TYR A 346 7.37 -8.06 16.76
N ASP A 347 8.11 -9.06 16.28
CA ASP A 347 9.45 -8.87 15.74
C ASP A 347 9.41 -8.31 14.33
N TYR A 348 10.33 -7.40 14.04
CA TYR A 348 10.63 -6.91 12.70
C TYR A 348 12.13 -6.93 12.46
N PHE A 349 12.54 -6.90 11.21
CA PHE A 349 13.92 -6.88 10.79
C PHE A 349 14.25 -5.53 10.17
N ASP A 350 15.41 -4.96 10.49
CA ASP A 350 15.84 -3.68 9.95
C ASP A 350 15.91 -3.74 8.41
N PRO A 351 15.06 -2.97 7.68
CA PRO A 351 15.00 -3.06 6.22
C PRO A 351 16.23 -2.50 5.51
N THR A 352 17.12 -1.80 6.19
CA THR A 352 18.41 -1.39 5.61
C THR A 352 19.34 -2.57 5.33
N GLN A 353 19.03 -3.75 5.87
CA GLN A 353 19.70 -5.01 5.56
C GLN A 353 19.26 -5.62 4.22
N LEU A 354 18.35 -4.97 3.51
CA LEU A 354 17.80 -5.45 2.25
C LEU A 354 18.30 -4.61 1.05
N LYS A 355 18.44 -5.30 -0.08
CA LYS A 355 18.57 -4.67 -1.39
C LYS A 355 17.22 -4.10 -1.85
N HIS A 356 17.19 -3.32 -2.90
CA HIS A 356 15.95 -2.82 -3.52
C HIS A 356 15.04 -3.92 -4.07
N THR A 357 15.57 -5.12 -4.29
CA THR A 357 14.80 -6.32 -4.64
C THR A 357 14.11 -6.96 -3.43
N LEU A 358 14.34 -6.43 -2.24
CA LEU A 358 13.96 -6.99 -0.93
C LEU A 358 14.70 -8.28 -0.54
N GLU A 359 15.72 -8.65 -1.30
CA GLU A 359 16.64 -9.71 -0.89
C GLU A 359 17.58 -9.24 0.22
N SER A 360 17.84 -10.12 1.20
CA SER A 360 18.81 -9.88 2.24
C SER A 360 20.21 -9.64 1.65
N LYS A 361 20.93 -8.66 2.18
CA LYS A 361 22.36 -8.45 1.91
C LYS A 361 23.25 -9.49 2.61
N ILE A 362 22.71 -10.18 3.61
CA ILE A 362 23.44 -11.08 4.50
C ILE A 362 23.26 -12.54 4.12
N ILE A 363 22.00 -12.96 3.87
CA ILE A 363 21.67 -14.33 3.47
C ILE A 363 21.15 -14.30 2.02
N LYS A 364 21.87 -14.94 1.12
CA LYS A 364 21.48 -15.00 -0.28
C LYS A 364 20.17 -15.78 -0.47
N ASN A 365 19.32 -15.30 -1.36
CA ASN A 365 18.01 -15.87 -1.73
C ASN A 365 16.97 -15.87 -0.62
N LEU A 366 17.18 -15.08 0.43
CA LEU A 366 16.19 -14.80 1.45
C LEU A 366 15.64 -13.38 1.24
N PHE A 367 14.32 -13.28 1.13
CA PHE A 367 13.57 -12.03 0.91
C PHE A 367 12.66 -11.76 2.11
N PHE A 368 12.48 -10.48 2.42
CA PHE A 368 11.57 -10.02 3.47
C PHE A 368 10.55 -9.06 2.87
N ALA A 369 9.27 -9.27 3.16
CA ALA A 369 8.22 -8.40 2.66
C ALA A 369 7.10 -8.21 3.68
N GLY A 370 6.54 -7.00 3.69
CA GLY A 370 5.41 -6.64 4.54
C GLY A 370 5.83 -6.15 5.91
N GLN A 371 5.04 -6.45 6.91
CA GLN A 371 5.17 -5.91 8.26
C GLN A 371 6.47 -6.29 8.96
N VAL A 372 7.08 -7.38 8.57
CA VAL A 372 8.40 -7.81 9.07
C VAL A 372 9.52 -6.81 8.73
N ASN A 373 9.30 -5.91 7.78
CA ASN A 373 10.21 -4.82 7.42
C ASN A 373 9.92 -3.52 8.19
N GLY A 374 9.04 -3.56 9.17
CA GLY A 374 8.66 -2.40 9.96
C GLY A 374 7.63 -1.49 9.30
N THR A 375 6.84 -2.01 8.37
CA THR A 375 5.71 -1.28 7.76
C THR A 375 4.40 -1.64 8.41
N THR A 376 3.39 -0.78 8.26
CA THR A 376 1.99 -1.07 8.56
C THR A 376 1.14 -0.72 7.35
N GLY A 377 0.08 -1.49 7.12
CA GLY A 377 -0.84 -1.32 6.01
C GLY A 377 -0.83 -2.50 5.05
N TYR A 378 -2.03 -2.89 4.61
CA TYR A 378 -2.22 -4.02 3.69
C TYR A 378 -1.58 -3.75 2.33
N GLU A 379 -1.72 -2.51 1.85
CA GLU A 379 -1.26 -2.05 0.56
C GLU A 379 0.26 -2.04 0.49
N GLU A 380 0.91 -1.53 1.53
CA GLU A 380 2.37 -1.55 1.66
C GLU A 380 2.90 -2.98 1.69
N ALA A 381 2.21 -3.86 2.41
CA ALA A 381 2.55 -5.28 2.45
C ALA A 381 2.39 -5.96 1.07
N GLY A 382 1.28 -5.70 0.40
CA GLY A 382 1.02 -6.25 -0.94
C GLY A 382 2.05 -5.81 -1.98
N GLY A 383 2.41 -4.54 -1.97
CA GLY A 383 3.44 -3.99 -2.88
C GLY A 383 4.81 -4.63 -2.66
N GLN A 384 5.22 -4.76 -1.40
CA GLN A 384 6.48 -5.43 -1.06
C GLN A 384 6.45 -6.91 -1.45
N GLY A 385 5.36 -7.60 -1.14
CA GLY A 385 5.19 -9.01 -1.49
C GLY A 385 5.31 -9.26 -2.98
N LEU A 386 4.68 -8.42 -3.78
CA LEU A 386 4.74 -8.50 -5.24
C LEU A 386 6.19 -8.39 -5.75
N ILE A 387 6.92 -7.38 -5.30
CA ILE A 387 8.32 -7.17 -5.70
C ILE A 387 9.23 -8.31 -5.22
N ALA A 388 9.06 -8.76 -3.99
CA ALA A 388 9.83 -9.88 -3.45
C ALA A 388 9.56 -11.19 -4.22
N GLY A 389 8.31 -11.48 -4.53
CA GLY A 389 7.91 -12.67 -5.30
C GLY A 389 8.47 -12.66 -6.72
N ILE A 390 8.42 -11.52 -7.40
CA ILE A 390 9.02 -11.35 -8.73
C ILE A 390 10.52 -11.62 -8.68
N ASN A 391 11.24 -11.00 -7.74
CA ASN A 391 12.69 -11.14 -7.65
C ASN A 391 13.14 -12.52 -7.14
N ALA A 392 12.35 -13.17 -6.30
CA ALA A 392 12.59 -14.57 -5.93
C ALA A 392 12.51 -15.48 -7.16
N HIS A 393 11.51 -15.31 -8.01
CA HIS A 393 11.42 -16.01 -9.28
C HIS A 393 12.64 -15.74 -10.16
N ILE A 394 13.04 -14.48 -10.30
CA ILE A 394 14.21 -14.10 -11.12
C ILE A 394 15.49 -14.75 -10.59
N ASN A 395 15.69 -14.76 -9.28
CA ASN A 395 16.87 -15.41 -8.67
C ASN A 395 16.91 -16.92 -8.97
N CYS A 396 15.76 -17.58 -9.06
CA CYS A 396 15.69 -19.02 -9.38
C CYS A 396 15.94 -19.32 -10.85
N HIS A 397 15.55 -18.43 -11.76
CA HIS A 397 15.51 -18.71 -13.21
C HIS A 397 16.44 -17.84 -14.04
N GLY A 398 17.12 -16.89 -13.42
CA GLY A 398 17.98 -15.92 -14.11
C GLY A 398 17.18 -14.75 -14.68
N GLY A 399 17.88 -13.67 -14.97
CA GLY A 399 17.31 -12.43 -15.49
C GLY A 399 17.77 -11.21 -14.70
N GLU A 400 17.38 -10.04 -15.18
CA GLU A 400 17.66 -8.79 -14.48
C GLU A 400 16.72 -8.59 -13.28
N ALA A 401 17.28 -8.09 -12.18
CA ALA A 401 16.51 -7.70 -11.02
C ALA A 401 15.41 -6.70 -11.40
N PHE A 402 14.22 -6.89 -10.85
CA PHE A 402 13.09 -6.00 -11.08
C PHE A 402 12.97 -5.01 -9.93
N THR A 403 13.19 -3.74 -10.20
CA THR A 403 13.03 -2.66 -9.24
C THR A 403 12.25 -1.51 -9.86
N LEU A 404 11.58 -0.75 -9.01
CA LEU A 404 10.82 0.44 -9.41
C LEU A 404 11.49 1.68 -8.85
N ALA A 405 11.64 2.71 -9.68
CA ALA A 405 12.19 3.98 -9.25
C ALA A 405 11.14 4.83 -8.52
N ARG A 406 11.59 5.83 -7.78
CA ARG A 406 10.73 6.76 -7.04
C ARG A 406 9.82 7.61 -7.95
N ASP A 407 10.19 7.80 -9.21
CA ASP A 407 9.39 8.51 -10.21
C ASP A 407 8.50 7.59 -11.04
N GLU A 408 8.59 6.28 -10.83
CA GLU A 408 7.76 5.29 -11.51
C GLU A 408 6.55 4.83 -10.69
N ALA A 409 6.72 4.69 -9.38
CA ALA A 409 5.70 4.10 -8.52
C ALA A 409 5.84 4.50 -7.05
N TYR A 410 4.72 4.58 -6.33
CA TYR A 410 4.71 4.64 -4.86
C TYR A 410 5.37 3.41 -4.24
N ILE A 411 5.26 2.24 -4.88
CA ILE A 411 5.98 1.03 -4.47
C ILE A 411 7.49 1.28 -4.50
N GLY A 412 7.97 2.01 -5.50
CA GLY A 412 9.38 2.42 -5.59
C GLY A 412 9.78 3.36 -4.47
N VAL A 413 8.95 4.34 -4.14
CA VAL A 413 9.15 5.24 -2.99
C VAL A 413 9.20 4.45 -1.68
N LEU A 414 8.24 3.55 -1.48
CA LEU A 414 8.15 2.69 -0.30
C LEU A 414 9.44 1.88 -0.08
N ILE A 415 9.85 1.13 -1.07
CA ILE A 415 11.00 0.25 -0.96
C ILE A 415 12.30 1.05 -0.80
N ASP A 416 12.46 2.11 -1.56
CA ASP A 416 13.64 2.98 -1.45
C ASP A 416 13.73 3.62 -0.06
N ASP A 417 12.63 4.13 0.49
CA ASP A 417 12.60 4.66 1.85
C ASP A 417 13.01 3.61 2.88
N LEU A 418 12.49 2.39 2.76
CA LEU A 418 12.80 1.30 3.69
C LEU A 418 14.28 0.93 3.67
N VAL A 419 14.83 0.67 2.49
CA VAL A 419 16.19 0.11 2.38
C VAL A 419 17.29 1.16 2.54
N THR A 420 17.00 2.44 2.29
CA THR A 420 17.99 3.52 2.40
C THR A 420 17.90 4.30 3.72
N LYS A 421 16.69 4.61 4.18
CA LYS A 421 16.46 5.38 5.42
C LYS A 421 16.27 4.51 6.65
N GLY A 422 15.75 3.30 6.46
CA GLY A 422 15.31 2.46 7.56
C GLY A 422 14.02 2.98 8.21
N VAL A 423 13.69 2.42 9.36
CA VAL A 423 12.48 2.75 10.12
C VAL A 423 12.81 2.97 11.59
N ASP A 424 12.33 4.09 12.13
CA ASP A 424 12.39 4.39 13.57
C ASP A 424 11.06 4.07 14.24
N GLU A 425 9.99 4.07 13.47
CA GLU A 425 8.60 3.77 13.85
C GLU A 425 7.93 3.01 12.72
N PRO A 426 6.78 2.36 12.94
CA PRO A 426 6.08 1.68 11.85
C PRO A 426 5.84 2.61 10.67
N TYR A 427 6.38 2.24 9.51
CA TYR A 427 6.30 3.01 8.28
C TYR A 427 4.91 2.90 7.66
N ARG A 428 4.35 4.03 7.26
CA ARG A 428 3.15 4.13 6.42
C ARG A 428 3.41 5.02 5.23
N MET A 429 2.79 4.70 4.10
CA MET A 429 2.84 5.56 2.92
C MET A 429 1.90 6.75 3.08
N PHE A 430 2.42 7.91 2.73
CA PHE A 430 1.69 9.17 2.58
C PHE A 430 2.09 9.84 1.28
N THR A 431 1.21 10.70 0.76
CA THR A 431 1.52 11.47 -0.44
C THR A 431 2.74 12.39 -0.24
N SER A 432 2.97 12.85 0.98
CA SER A 432 4.13 13.70 1.31
C SER A 432 5.49 13.01 1.20
N ARG A 433 5.52 11.67 1.15
CA ARG A 433 6.77 10.92 0.97
C ARG A 433 7.26 10.91 -0.48
N ALA A 434 6.37 11.17 -1.43
CA ALA A 434 6.68 11.18 -2.85
C ALA A 434 7.02 12.60 -3.33
N GLU A 435 8.14 12.74 -4.05
CA GLU A 435 8.58 13.99 -4.66
C GLU A 435 7.83 14.28 -5.97
N TYR A 436 7.39 13.24 -6.67
CA TYR A 436 6.82 13.30 -8.02
C TYR A 436 5.36 12.87 -8.07
N ARG A 437 4.53 13.44 -7.19
CA ARG A 437 3.12 13.01 -7.02
C ARG A 437 2.30 13.04 -8.30
N ILE A 438 2.51 14.03 -9.16
CA ILE A 438 1.79 14.13 -10.44
C ILE A 438 2.14 12.99 -11.40
N LEU A 439 3.34 12.40 -11.26
CA LEU A 439 3.76 11.25 -12.06
C LEU A 439 3.23 9.92 -11.50
N LEU A 440 2.77 9.90 -10.25
CA LEU A 440 2.37 8.68 -9.53
C LEU A 440 0.86 8.61 -9.29
N ARG A 441 0.07 9.18 -10.21
CA ARG A 441 -1.39 9.22 -10.08
C ARG A 441 -2.01 7.84 -10.17
N MET A 442 -3.19 7.68 -9.54
CA MET A 442 -3.95 6.44 -9.60
C MET A 442 -4.47 6.10 -10.99
N ASP A 443 -4.74 7.12 -11.82
CA ASP A 443 -5.40 6.94 -13.13
C ASP A 443 -4.51 6.32 -14.19
N ASP A 444 -3.19 6.51 -14.12
CA ASP A 444 -2.26 6.11 -15.15
C ASP A 444 -1.27 5.01 -14.74
N ALA A 445 -1.49 4.35 -13.63
CA ALA A 445 -0.60 3.29 -13.15
C ALA A 445 -0.39 2.19 -14.21
N ASP A 446 -1.42 1.85 -14.97
CA ASP A 446 -1.34 0.89 -16.07
C ASP A 446 -0.42 1.38 -17.19
N MET A 447 -0.52 2.65 -17.56
CA MET A 447 0.32 3.24 -18.62
C MET A 447 1.79 3.33 -18.22
N ARG A 448 2.08 3.44 -16.91
CA ARG A 448 3.47 3.46 -16.39
C ARG A 448 4.09 2.09 -16.23
N LEU A 449 3.31 1.08 -15.81
CA LEU A 449 3.85 -0.15 -15.22
C LEU A 449 3.49 -1.43 -15.97
N THR A 450 2.36 -1.49 -16.67
CA THR A 450 1.85 -2.75 -17.25
C THR A 450 2.79 -3.30 -18.32
N GLU A 451 3.39 -2.46 -19.15
CA GLU A 451 4.32 -2.93 -20.19
C GLU A 451 5.54 -3.64 -19.59
N ARG A 452 6.12 -3.10 -18.51
CA ARG A 452 7.23 -3.73 -17.80
C ARG A 452 6.85 -5.10 -17.23
N ALA A 453 5.66 -5.20 -16.65
CA ALA A 453 5.15 -6.47 -16.13
C ALA A 453 4.81 -7.48 -17.22
N TYR A 454 4.35 -7.00 -18.37
CA TYR A 454 4.11 -7.84 -19.56
C TYR A 454 5.42 -8.44 -20.09
N GLN A 455 6.48 -7.65 -20.14
CA GLN A 455 7.81 -8.12 -20.55
C GLN A 455 8.36 -9.17 -19.59
N LEU A 456 8.04 -9.09 -18.29
CA LEU A 456 8.38 -10.12 -17.31
C LEU A 456 7.55 -11.41 -17.49
N GLY A 457 6.37 -11.32 -18.09
CA GLY A 457 5.41 -12.41 -18.17
C GLY A 457 4.40 -12.45 -17.04
N LEU A 458 4.39 -11.46 -16.12
CA LEU A 458 3.43 -11.41 -15.01
C LEU A 458 2.10 -10.80 -15.44
N ALA A 459 2.10 -9.67 -16.11
CA ALA A 459 0.91 -9.14 -16.77
C ALA A 459 0.69 -9.90 -18.08
N LYS A 460 -0.50 -10.47 -18.24
CA LYS A 460 -0.83 -11.30 -19.41
C LYS A 460 -1.31 -10.44 -20.58
N GLU A 461 -1.48 -11.08 -21.75
CA GLU A 461 -1.83 -10.42 -23.02
C GLU A 461 -3.09 -9.56 -22.91
N ASN A 462 -4.14 -10.04 -22.25
CA ASN A 462 -5.39 -9.29 -22.11
C ASN A 462 -5.19 -7.95 -21.36
N ARG A 463 -4.39 -7.95 -20.31
CA ARG A 463 -4.07 -6.75 -19.52
C ARG A 463 -3.23 -5.77 -20.35
N TYR A 464 -2.25 -6.27 -21.06
CA TYR A 464 -1.42 -5.46 -21.94
C TYR A 464 -2.23 -4.81 -23.06
N GLN A 465 -3.14 -5.55 -23.72
CA GLN A 465 -4.00 -5.02 -24.77
C GLN A 465 -4.98 -3.96 -24.26
N LEU A 466 -5.54 -4.14 -23.06
CA LEU A 466 -6.39 -3.12 -22.43
C LEU A 466 -5.62 -1.83 -22.16
N MET A 467 -4.40 -1.92 -21.65
CA MET A 467 -3.55 -0.76 -21.43
C MET A 467 -3.22 -0.06 -22.75
N LYS A 468 -2.80 -0.80 -23.75
CA LYS A 468 -2.41 -0.27 -25.06
C LYS A 468 -3.58 0.42 -25.76
N SER A 469 -4.75 -0.19 -25.76
CA SER A 469 -5.98 0.36 -26.31
C SER A 469 -6.37 1.67 -25.65
N LYS A 470 -6.34 1.72 -24.32
CA LYS A 470 -6.59 2.95 -23.54
C LYS A 470 -5.58 4.05 -23.89
N LYS A 471 -4.30 3.71 -23.94
CA LYS A 471 -3.23 4.66 -24.27
C LYS A 471 -3.41 5.29 -25.64
N GLU A 472 -3.70 4.45 -26.65
CA GLU A 472 -3.95 4.91 -28.02
C GLU A 472 -5.18 5.81 -28.10
N ALA A 473 -6.27 5.47 -27.41
CA ALA A 473 -7.49 6.27 -27.35
C ALA A 473 -7.23 7.65 -26.70
N VAL A 474 -6.49 7.68 -25.59
CA VAL A 474 -6.12 8.92 -24.91
C VAL A 474 -5.26 9.80 -25.80
N GLU A 475 -4.25 9.24 -26.44
CA GLU A 475 -3.37 9.97 -27.38
C GLU A 475 -4.13 10.55 -28.56
N GLN A 476 -5.11 9.82 -29.09
CA GLN A 476 -5.99 10.28 -30.16
C GLN A 476 -6.82 11.49 -29.74
N ILE A 477 -7.41 11.47 -28.54
CA ILE A 477 -8.21 12.58 -28.01
C ILE A 477 -7.33 13.82 -27.78
N VAL A 478 -6.16 13.64 -27.14
CA VAL A 478 -5.22 14.74 -26.88
C VAL A 478 -4.72 15.35 -28.18
N SER A 479 -4.35 14.53 -29.16
CA SER A 479 -3.89 14.98 -30.47
C SER A 479 -4.95 15.80 -31.21
N PHE A 480 -6.21 15.36 -31.18
CA PHE A 480 -7.30 16.11 -31.74
C PHE A 480 -7.42 17.52 -31.10
N ALA A 481 -7.39 17.58 -29.76
CA ALA A 481 -7.47 18.84 -29.04
C ALA A 481 -6.32 19.79 -29.36
N GLN A 482 -5.12 19.26 -29.59
CA GLN A 482 -3.93 20.03 -29.96
C GLN A 482 -4.02 20.63 -31.36
N ASN A 483 -4.71 19.96 -32.28
CA ASN A 483 -4.73 20.30 -33.70
C ASN A 483 -6.02 20.97 -34.17
N TYR A 484 -7.12 20.82 -33.45
CA TYR A 484 -8.41 21.37 -33.84
C TYR A 484 -8.51 22.86 -33.50
N SER A 485 -8.80 23.68 -34.54
CA SER A 485 -8.91 25.14 -34.40
C SER A 485 -10.32 25.55 -34.07
N MET A 486 -10.48 26.41 -33.08
CA MET A 486 -11.75 26.98 -32.65
C MET A 486 -11.84 28.45 -33.01
N LYS A 487 -12.98 28.89 -33.55
CA LYS A 487 -13.28 30.29 -33.84
C LYS A 487 -14.25 30.86 -32.80
N PRO A 488 -14.10 32.15 -32.41
CA PRO A 488 -15.00 32.76 -31.42
C PRO A 488 -16.48 32.61 -31.73
N ALA A 489 -16.86 32.76 -32.98
CA ALA A 489 -18.27 32.70 -33.43
C ALA A 489 -18.94 31.32 -33.15
N LEU A 490 -18.14 30.25 -33.08
CA LEU A 490 -18.65 28.89 -32.92
C LEU A 490 -18.76 28.46 -31.45
N ILE A 491 -18.02 29.09 -30.54
CA ILE A 491 -17.89 28.58 -29.17
C ILE A 491 -18.19 29.59 -28.06
N ASN A 492 -18.21 30.89 -28.35
CA ASN A 492 -18.37 31.92 -27.31
C ASN A 492 -19.68 31.80 -26.53
N ASP A 493 -20.79 31.45 -27.19
CA ASP A 493 -22.07 31.24 -26.50
C ASP A 493 -21.97 30.07 -25.49
N ALA A 494 -21.28 28.99 -25.87
CA ALA A 494 -21.06 27.87 -25.00
C ALA A 494 -20.12 28.22 -23.81
N LEU A 495 -19.08 29.00 -24.07
CA LEU A 495 -18.16 29.46 -23.04
C LEU A 495 -18.84 30.34 -22.00
N GLU A 496 -19.73 31.22 -22.42
CA GLU A 496 -20.56 32.04 -21.51
C GLU A 496 -21.46 31.19 -20.64
N LYS A 497 -22.11 30.19 -21.23
CA LYS A 497 -22.97 29.24 -20.48
C LYS A 497 -22.20 28.44 -19.45
N ILE A 498 -20.96 28.06 -19.74
CA ILE A 498 -20.07 27.34 -18.85
C ILE A 498 -19.55 28.26 -17.73
N GLY A 499 -19.55 29.56 -17.95
CA GLY A 499 -19.06 30.55 -16.99
C GLY A 499 -17.59 30.89 -17.14
N THR A 500 -17.03 30.73 -18.33
CA THR A 500 -15.65 31.11 -18.66
C THR A 500 -15.61 32.27 -19.68
N THR A 501 -14.48 32.90 -19.78
CA THR A 501 -14.29 34.09 -20.63
C THR A 501 -14.40 33.72 -22.12
N PRO A 502 -15.21 34.48 -22.92
CA PRO A 502 -15.26 34.30 -24.36
C PRO A 502 -13.90 34.53 -25.05
N LEU A 503 -13.71 33.90 -26.20
CA LEU A 503 -12.52 34.07 -27.01
C LEU A 503 -12.55 35.43 -27.76
N ARG A 504 -11.38 36.10 -27.82
CA ARG A 504 -11.19 37.29 -28.63
C ARG A 504 -10.69 36.97 -30.04
N GLN A 505 -9.97 35.87 -30.17
CA GLN A 505 -9.43 35.36 -31.43
C GLN A 505 -9.46 33.84 -31.45
N GLY A 506 -9.29 33.24 -32.63
CA GLY A 506 -9.21 31.78 -32.76
C GLY A 506 -8.05 31.19 -32.00
N CYS A 507 -8.26 29.99 -31.48
CA CYS A 507 -7.23 29.23 -30.76
C CYS A 507 -7.41 27.72 -31.00
N LYS A 508 -6.50 26.91 -30.50
CA LYS A 508 -6.65 25.45 -30.50
C LYS A 508 -7.58 25.01 -29.37
N LEU A 509 -8.30 23.91 -29.57
CA LEU A 509 -9.23 23.36 -28.59
C LEU A 509 -8.55 23.09 -27.23
N ILE A 510 -7.30 22.64 -27.26
CA ILE A 510 -6.55 22.35 -26.02
C ILE A 510 -6.42 23.58 -25.12
N GLU A 511 -6.30 24.78 -25.69
CA GLU A 511 -6.21 26.03 -24.92
C GLU A 511 -7.51 26.33 -24.15
N ILE A 512 -8.65 25.95 -24.71
CA ILE A 512 -9.95 26.04 -24.05
C ILE A 512 -10.07 24.97 -22.95
N LEU A 513 -9.67 23.74 -23.26
CA LEU A 513 -9.72 22.61 -22.31
C LEU A 513 -8.76 22.76 -21.11
N ASN A 514 -7.73 23.59 -21.24
CA ASN A 514 -6.84 23.93 -20.12
C ASN A 514 -7.50 24.81 -19.05
N ARG A 515 -8.66 25.41 -19.35
CA ARG A 515 -9.36 26.27 -18.40
C ARG A 515 -10.04 25.43 -17.31
N PRO A 516 -9.97 25.85 -16.02
CA PRO A 516 -10.55 25.07 -14.91
C PRO A 516 -12.04 24.79 -15.04
N GLN A 517 -12.80 25.72 -15.63
CA GLN A 517 -14.26 25.60 -15.78
C GLN A 517 -14.68 24.68 -16.92
N VAL A 518 -13.78 24.39 -17.86
CA VAL A 518 -14.07 23.62 -19.06
C VAL A 518 -13.67 22.18 -18.87
N THR A 519 -14.62 21.28 -19.12
CA THR A 519 -14.37 19.83 -19.14
C THR A 519 -14.59 19.29 -20.55
N ILE A 520 -14.05 18.12 -20.85
CA ILE A 520 -14.34 17.44 -22.13
C ILE A 520 -15.83 17.23 -22.26
N GLU A 521 -16.51 16.82 -21.19
CA GLU A 521 -17.95 16.57 -21.18
C GLU A 521 -18.76 17.84 -21.52
N ASN A 522 -18.53 18.95 -20.80
CA ASN A 522 -19.34 20.17 -20.97
C ASN A 522 -19.07 20.93 -22.28
N ILE A 523 -17.88 20.78 -22.87
CA ILE A 523 -17.57 21.48 -24.13
C ILE A 523 -17.88 20.62 -25.36
N SER A 524 -17.77 19.29 -25.28
CA SER A 524 -17.97 18.40 -26.42
C SER A 524 -19.40 18.45 -26.98
N GLU A 525 -20.39 18.73 -26.13
CA GLU A 525 -21.79 18.93 -26.53
C GLU A 525 -21.95 20.06 -27.58
N HIS A 526 -21.08 21.03 -27.55
CA HIS A 526 -21.09 22.20 -28.40
C HIS A 526 -20.15 22.13 -29.62
N ILE A 527 -19.42 21.03 -29.75
CA ILE A 527 -18.45 20.82 -30.83
C ILE A 527 -18.72 19.45 -31.48
N PRO A 528 -19.57 19.37 -32.52
CA PRO A 528 -19.92 18.10 -33.15
C PRO A 528 -18.72 17.27 -33.61
N ALA A 529 -17.69 17.93 -34.15
CA ALA A 529 -16.49 17.26 -34.60
C ALA A 529 -15.74 16.60 -33.44
N PHE A 530 -15.70 17.25 -32.29
CA PHE A 530 -15.06 16.70 -31.09
C PHE A 530 -15.86 15.52 -30.53
N GLN A 531 -17.18 15.63 -30.49
CA GLN A 531 -18.07 14.54 -30.07
C GLN A 531 -17.88 13.30 -30.92
N ARG A 532 -17.79 13.45 -32.26
CA ARG A 532 -17.49 12.33 -33.17
C ARG A 532 -16.12 11.71 -32.92
N GLU A 533 -15.14 12.54 -32.65
CA GLU A 533 -13.77 12.05 -32.35
C GLU A 533 -13.74 11.26 -31.05
N LEU A 534 -14.45 11.70 -30.00
CA LEU A 534 -14.57 10.97 -28.74
C LEU A 534 -15.22 9.59 -28.95
N GLU A 535 -16.31 9.54 -29.72
CA GLU A 535 -16.99 8.29 -30.06
C GLU A 535 -16.08 7.35 -30.85
N LYS A 536 -15.33 7.87 -31.82
CA LYS A 536 -14.37 7.09 -32.60
C LYS A 536 -13.25 6.55 -31.74
N ALA A 537 -12.65 7.37 -30.87
CA ALA A 537 -11.54 6.98 -30.00
C ALA A 537 -11.95 5.90 -29.00
N THR A 538 -13.20 5.90 -28.54
CA THR A 538 -13.71 4.98 -27.53
C THR A 538 -14.57 3.84 -28.09
N SER A 539 -14.70 3.73 -29.41
CA SER A 539 -15.61 2.76 -30.07
C SER A 539 -15.30 1.30 -29.80
N SER A 540 -14.02 0.95 -29.60
CA SER A 540 -13.59 -0.41 -29.26
C SER A 540 -13.64 -0.72 -27.76
N ASP A 541 -13.87 0.30 -26.94
CA ASP A 541 -13.81 0.23 -25.48
C ASP A 541 -15.01 0.96 -24.82
N GLU A 542 -16.22 0.73 -25.31
CA GLU A 542 -17.43 1.42 -24.82
C GLU A 542 -17.59 1.36 -23.30
N GLY A 543 -17.29 0.23 -22.70
CA GLY A 543 -17.36 0.06 -21.23
C GLY A 543 -16.35 0.87 -20.44
N ARG A 544 -15.35 1.48 -21.10
CA ARG A 544 -14.31 2.31 -20.47
C ARG A 544 -14.28 3.75 -20.98
N LYS A 545 -15.33 4.18 -21.67
CA LYS A 545 -15.43 5.52 -22.26
C LYS A 545 -15.15 6.63 -21.24
N GLU A 546 -15.79 6.57 -20.09
CA GLU A 546 -15.60 7.56 -19.01
C GLU A 546 -14.17 7.54 -18.46
N GLU A 547 -13.59 6.38 -18.28
CA GLU A 547 -12.20 6.20 -17.83
C GLU A 547 -11.20 6.83 -18.82
N ILE A 548 -11.38 6.57 -20.11
CA ILE A 548 -10.53 7.10 -21.18
C ILE A 548 -10.63 8.63 -21.26
N ILE A 549 -11.86 9.17 -21.20
CA ILE A 549 -12.10 10.61 -21.24
C ILE A 549 -11.46 11.30 -20.02
N GLU A 550 -11.61 10.73 -18.83
CA GLU A 550 -10.99 11.26 -17.62
C GLU A 550 -9.46 11.30 -17.76
N ALA A 551 -8.85 10.22 -18.23
CA ALA A 551 -7.41 10.15 -18.44
C ALA A 551 -6.92 11.20 -19.45
N ALA A 552 -7.64 11.39 -20.55
CA ALA A 552 -7.31 12.42 -21.54
C ALA A 552 -7.44 13.83 -20.96
N GLU A 553 -8.47 14.13 -20.21
CA GLU A 553 -8.69 15.42 -19.56
C GLU A 553 -7.59 15.75 -18.56
N ILE A 554 -7.17 14.78 -17.75
CA ILE A 554 -6.06 14.95 -16.80
C ILE A 554 -4.76 15.32 -17.54
N LEU A 555 -4.43 14.59 -18.60
CA LEU A 555 -3.24 14.90 -19.40
C LEU A 555 -3.30 16.30 -20.01
N ILE A 556 -4.45 16.69 -20.57
CA ILE A 556 -4.62 18.01 -21.15
C ILE A 556 -4.40 19.11 -20.10
N LYS A 557 -5.04 19.00 -18.94
CA LYS A 557 -5.00 20.04 -17.91
C LYS A 557 -3.68 20.11 -17.15
N TYR A 558 -2.97 19.00 -17.01
CA TYR A 558 -1.79 18.91 -16.15
C TYR A 558 -0.48 18.67 -16.90
N GLN A 559 -0.49 18.70 -18.23
CA GLN A 559 0.70 18.42 -19.05
C GLN A 559 1.91 19.27 -18.67
N GLY A 560 1.69 20.56 -18.41
CA GLY A 560 2.79 21.46 -18.02
C GLY A 560 3.45 21.06 -16.70
N TYR A 561 2.66 20.62 -15.72
CA TYR A 561 3.17 20.13 -14.44
C TYR A 561 3.88 18.78 -14.60
N ILE A 562 3.32 17.90 -15.42
CA ILE A 562 3.89 16.57 -15.72
C ILE A 562 5.27 16.73 -16.37
N ASP A 563 5.39 17.58 -17.39
CA ASP A 563 6.65 17.82 -18.10
C ASP A 563 7.71 18.42 -17.16
N ARG A 564 7.31 19.35 -16.30
CA ARG A 564 8.21 19.95 -15.31
C ARG A 564 8.73 18.93 -14.32
N GLU A 565 7.88 18.08 -13.76
CA GLU A 565 8.31 17.04 -12.84
C GLU A 565 9.18 15.99 -13.52
N ARG A 566 8.89 15.62 -14.76
CA ARG A 566 9.76 14.72 -15.54
C ARG A 566 11.18 15.31 -15.73
N MET A 567 11.29 16.59 -16.04
CA MET A 567 12.59 17.24 -16.16
C MET A 567 13.38 17.21 -14.85
N ILE A 568 12.71 17.44 -13.72
CA ILE A 568 13.34 17.36 -12.39
C ILE A 568 13.78 15.93 -12.11
N ALA A 569 12.92 14.95 -12.38
CA ALA A 569 13.21 13.53 -12.18
C ALA A 569 14.41 13.08 -13.04
N GLU A 570 14.50 13.51 -14.29
CA GLU A 570 15.62 13.21 -15.18
C GLU A 570 16.94 13.78 -14.67
N LYS A 571 16.93 15.00 -14.13
CA LYS A 571 18.12 15.58 -13.49
C LYS A 571 18.58 14.75 -12.30
N LEU A 572 17.64 14.33 -11.45
CA LEU A 572 17.96 13.51 -10.29
C LEU A 572 18.33 12.07 -10.66
N ALA A 573 17.82 11.53 -11.76
CA ALA A 573 18.21 10.23 -12.29
C ALA A 573 19.70 10.16 -12.63
N ARG A 574 20.32 11.28 -13.00
CA ARG A 574 21.78 11.34 -13.19
C ARG A 574 22.53 11.04 -11.90
N LEU A 575 22.02 11.46 -10.75
CA LEU A 575 22.58 11.14 -9.45
C LEU A 575 22.36 9.67 -9.08
N GLU A 576 21.26 9.07 -9.56
CA GLU A 576 21.02 7.62 -9.42
C GLU A 576 22.01 6.77 -10.23
N SER A 577 22.56 7.31 -11.29
CA SER A 577 23.57 6.61 -12.11
C SER A 577 24.96 6.59 -11.46
N ILE A 578 25.21 7.42 -10.46
CA ILE A 578 26.52 7.49 -9.78
C ILE A 578 26.53 6.48 -8.64
N LYS A 579 27.11 5.33 -8.92
CA LYS A 579 27.25 4.24 -7.95
C LYS A 579 28.42 4.52 -7.00
N ILE A 580 28.15 4.44 -5.71
CA ILE A 580 29.14 4.71 -4.64
C ILE A 580 29.37 3.56 -3.68
N LYS A 581 28.56 2.52 -3.75
CA LYS A 581 28.69 1.35 -2.85
C LYS A 581 30.08 0.73 -2.95
N GLY A 582 30.71 0.59 -1.79
CA GLY A 582 32.05 0.01 -1.68
C GLY A 582 33.20 0.88 -2.18
N LYS A 583 32.91 2.14 -2.59
CA LYS A 583 33.94 3.04 -3.11
C LYS A 583 34.59 3.94 -2.07
N PHE A 584 33.94 4.17 -0.94
CA PHE A 584 34.39 5.10 0.07
C PHE A 584 34.47 4.46 1.46
N ASP A 585 35.53 4.80 2.17
CA ASP A 585 35.60 4.61 3.61
C ASP A 585 35.05 5.87 4.28
N TYR A 586 33.73 5.90 4.50
CA TYR A 586 33.04 7.08 5.03
C TYR A 586 33.57 7.54 6.38
N ALA A 587 34.02 6.60 7.22
CA ALA A 587 34.54 6.92 8.53
C ALA A 587 35.83 7.78 8.49
N SER A 588 36.61 7.66 7.42
CA SER A 588 37.86 8.39 7.21
C SER A 588 37.71 9.73 6.55
N ILE A 589 36.53 10.05 5.98
CA ILE A 589 36.29 11.30 5.24
C ILE A 589 35.96 12.43 6.22
N GLN A 590 36.95 13.23 6.59
CA GLN A 590 36.79 14.27 7.60
C GLN A 590 35.94 15.46 7.14
N SER A 591 35.80 15.69 5.84
CA SER A 591 34.95 16.75 5.28
C SER A 591 33.45 16.45 5.35
N LEU A 592 33.05 15.22 5.66
CA LEU A 592 31.67 14.86 5.95
C LEU A 592 31.32 15.23 7.41
N SER A 593 30.05 15.60 7.65
CA SER A 593 29.55 15.77 9.00
C SER A 593 29.61 14.44 9.77
N THR A 594 29.73 14.50 11.10
CA THR A 594 29.78 13.32 11.96
C THR A 594 28.53 12.45 11.78
N GLU A 595 27.35 13.08 11.70
CA GLU A 595 26.07 12.41 11.48
C GLU A 595 26.03 11.71 10.12
N ALA A 596 26.47 12.39 9.07
CA ALA A 596 26.52 11.81 7.72
C ALA A 596 27.46 10.61 7.67
N ARG A 597 28.65 10.68 8.27
CA ARG A 597 29.59 9.56 8.34
C ARG A 597 28.97 8.33 8.99
N GLN A 598 28.30 8.52 10.14
CA GLN A 598 27.65 7.41 10.87
C GLN A 598 26.52 6.78 10.06
N LYS A 599 25.68 7.61 9.43
CA LYS A 599 24.55 7.14 8.60
C LYS A 599 25.02 6.44 7.34
N LEU A 600 26.02 6.96 6.66
CA LEU A 600 26.56 6.38 5.43
C LEU A 600 27.25 5.04 5.69
N VAL A 601 27.97 4.91 6.80
CA VAL A 601 28.58 3.63 7.23
C VAL A 601 27.49 2.59 7.49
N LYS A 602 26.43 2.98 8.19
CA LYS A 602 25.34 2.06 8.57
C LYS A 602 24.52 1.59 7.37
N ILE A 603 24.16 2.53 6.47
CA ILE A 603 23.24 2.27 5.37
C ILE A 603 23.95 1.75 4.12
N ASP A 604 25.16 2.22 3.87
CA ASP A 604 25.96 1.89 2.68
C ASP A 604 25.16 2.04 1.39
N PRO A 605 24.74 3.27 1.03
CA PRO A 605 23.89 3.51 -0.12
C PRO A 605 24.55 3.11 -1.43
N GLU A 606 23.78 2.65 -2.38
CA GLU A 606 24.28 2.23 -3.69
C GLU A 606 24.63 3.41 -4.60
N THR A 607 23.88 4.53 -4.48
CA THR A 607 24.03 5.69 -5.35
C THR A 607 24.12 7.00 -4.56
N ILE A 608 24.62 8.06 -5.22
CA ILE A 608 24.62 9.43 -4.67
C ILE A 608 23.20 9.88 -4.36
N ALA A 609 22.22 9.59 -5.23
CA ALA A 609 20.83 9.96 -5.00
C ALA A 609 20.26 9.32 -3.75
N GLN A 610 20.54 8.05 -3.52
CA GLN A 610 20.13 7.35 -2.28
C GLN A 610 20.79 7.99 -1.05
N ALA A 611 22.08 8.33 -1.13
CA ALA A 611 22.77 9.02 -0.05
C ALA A 611 22.10 10.38 0.26
N SER A 612 21.66 11.11 -0.75
CA SER A 612 21.01 12.42 -0.59
C SER A 612 19.66 12.36 0.12
N ARG A 613 19.00 11.21 0.11
CA ARG A 613 17.70 10.98 0.78
C ARG A 613 17.83 10.53 2.23
N ILE A 614 19.03 10.24 2.70
CA ILE A 614 19.24 9.80 4.09
C ILE A 614 19.11 11.00 5.02
N PRO A 615 18.24 10.96 6.05
CA PRO A 615 18.16 12.00 7.05
C PRO A 615 19.52 12.18 7.77
N GLY A 616 19.98 13.42 7.88
CA GLY A 616 21.28 13.73 8.45
C GLY A 616 22.45 13.82 7.45
N VAL A 617 22.18 13.51 6.18
CA VAL A 617 23.12 13.77 5.07
C VAL A 617 22.72 15.08 4.39
N SER A 618 23.57 16.07 4.51
CA SER A 618 23.31 17.44 3.98
C SER A 618 23.71 17.57 2.51
N PRO A 619 23.23 18.62 1.80
CA PRO A 619 23.73 18.96 0.47
C PRO A 619 25.25 19.15 0.40
N SER A 620 25.85 19.68 1.46
CA SER A 620 27.29 19.80 1.62
C SER A 620 27.98 18.45 1.59
N ASP A 621 27.45 17.48 2.34
CA ASP A 621 27.97 16.10 2.37
C ASP A 621 27.91 15.46 0.99
N ILE A 622 26.81 15.67 0.26
CA ILE A 622 26.64 15.17 -1.12
C ILE A 622 27.67 15.78 -2.08
N ASN A 623 27.94 17.08 -1.96
CA ASN A 623 28.97 17.74 -2.76
C ASN A 623 30.35 17.13 -2.51
N VAL A 624 30.69 16.80 -1.27
CA VAL A 624 31.93 16.11 -0.93
C VAL A 624 32.02 14.76 -1.67
N LEU A 625 30.95 13.98 -1.65
CA LEU A 625 30.91 12.67 -2.34
C LEU A 625 31.00 12.82 -3.86
N LEU A 626 30.36 13.85 -4.44
CA LEU A 626 30.45 14.14 -5.88
C LEU A 626 31.90 14.46 -6.29
N VAL A 627 32.56 15.33 -5.54
CA VAL A 627 33.96 15.69 -5.81
C VAL A 627 34.87 14.46 -5.72
N LEU A 628 34.70 13.63 -4.69
CA LEU A 628 35.47 12.39 -4.52
C LEU A 628 35.15 11.34 -5.59
N SER A 629 33.99 11.42 -6.22
CA SER A 629 33.59 10.56 -7.35
C SER A 629 34.14 11.05 -8.69
N GLY A 630 34.87 12.18 -8.72
CA GLY A 630 35.46 12.76 -9.92
C GLY A 630 34.47 13.55 -10.78
N ARG A 631 33.43 14.13 -10.16
CA ARG A 631 32.38 14.89 -10.86
C ARG A 631 32.08 16.24 -10.20
#